data_9fccade19b89ad529954a044bc46f85e
#
_entry.id   9fccade19b89ad529954a044bc46f85e
#
_cell.length_a   1.000
_cell.length_b   1.000
_cell.length_c   1.000
_cell.angle_alpha   90.00
_cell.angle_beta   90.00
_cell.angle_gamma   90.00
#
_symmetry.space_group_name_H-M   'P 1'
#
loop_
_entity.id
_entity.type
_entity.pdbx_description
1 polymer ?
#
loop_
_entity_poly.entity_id
_entity_poly.type
_entity_poly.pdbx_seq_one_letter_code
_entity_poly.pdbx_strand_id
1 'polypeptide(L)'
;MDYILVLAKVYPKSGCKDTVIELSDDLIENTLCEEGNIDYQLLKSLNDNTLTFIEKWQSLDALKEHMASSHFQLFGSETEDFVEKMDIQVIGAEELNL
;
A
#
# COMPACT_ATOMS: atom_id res chain seq x y z
N MET A 1 10.20 -19.27 3.77
CA MET A 1 10.11 -18.57 2.49
C MET A 1 10.26 -17.08 2.72
N ASP A 2 11.19 -16.50 2.03
CA ASP A 2 11.51 -15.10 2.22
C ASP A 2 10.70 -14.23 1.27
N TYR A 3 10.28 -13.09 1.77
CA TYR A 3 9.54 -12.13 0.97
C TYR A 3 9.77 -10.71 1.52
N ILE A 4 9.30 -9.72 0.79
CA ILE A 4 9.33 -8.34 1.26
C ILE A 4 7.93 -8.01 1.81
N LEU A 5 7.89 -7.57 3.06
CA LEU A 5 6.68 -7.08 3.72
C LEU A 5 6.73 -5.56 3.73
N VAL A 6 5.65 -4.93 3.27
CA VAL A 6 5.52 -3.48 3.32
C VAL A 6 4.34 -3.10 4.19
N LEU A 7 4.56 -2.17 5.10
CA LEU A 7 3.53 -1.52 5.88
C LEU A 7 3.54 -0.04 5.50
N ALA A 8 2.52 0.39 4.78
CA ALA A 8 2.40 1.79 4.33
C ALA A 8 1.21 2.43 5.05
N LYS A 9 1.52 3.22 6.07
CA LYS A 9 0.50 3.88 6.89
C LYS A 9 0.18 5.24 6.31
N VAL A 10 -1.09 5.43 5.95
CA VAL A 10 -1.60 6.64 5.32
C VAL A 10 -2.34 7.47 6.36
N TYR A 11 -2.04 8.77 6.41
CA TYR A 11 -2.71 9.72 7.31
C TYR A 11 -3.60 10.64 6.48
N PRO A 12 -4.90 10.29 6.28
CA PRO A 12 -5.79 11.17 5.55
C PRO A 12 -6.03 12.48 6.30
N LYS A 13 -6.22 13.54 5.56
CA LYS A 13 -6.68 14.81 6.15
C LYS A 13 -8.08 14.62 6.71
N SER A 14 -8.46 15.45 7.68
CA SER A 14 -9.76 15.40 8.32
C SER A 14 -10.89 15.41 7.27
N GLY A 15 -11.80 14.44 7.38
CA GLY A 15 -12.93 14.31 6.46
C GLY A 15 -12.61 13.69 5.10
N CYS A 16 -11.35 13.29 4.85
CA CYS A 16 -10.94 12.80 3.53
C CYS A 16 -10.71 11.28 3.45
N LYS A 17 -10.90 10.56 4.56
CA LYS A 17 -10.60 9.12 4.61
C LYS A 17 -11.37 8.32 3.55
N ASP A 18 -12.68 8.56 3.44
CA ASP A 18 -13.51 7.82 2.49
C ASP A 18 -13.12 8.11 1.05
N THR A 19 -12.70 9.34 0.74
CA THR A 19 -12.20 9.70 -0.58
C THR A 19 -10.93 8.93 -0.92
N VAL A 20 -10.00 8.83 0.04
CA VAL A 20 -8.77 8.06 -0.15
C VAL A 20 -9.08 6.58 -0.38
N ILE A 21 -10.03 6.01 0.38
CA ILE A 21 -10.47 4.62 0.19
C ILE A 21 -11.01 4.41 -1.22
N GLU A 22 -11.89 5.28 -1.70
CA GLU A 22 -12.44 5.19 -3.05
C GLU A 22 -11.34 5.25 -4.12
N LEU A 23 -10.41 6.19 -3.99
CA LEU A 23 -9.31 6.36 -4.95
C LEU A 23 -8.33 5.18 -4.94
N SER A 24 -8.32 4.36 -3.88
CA SER A 24 -7.45 3.19 -3.79
C SER A 24 -7.94 1.98 -4.58
N ASP A 25 -9.19 1.96 -5.03
CA ASP A 25 -9.78 0.79 -5.68
C ASP A 25 -9.00 0.37 -6.93
N ASP A 26 -8.71 1.31 -7.82
CA ASP A 26 -7.95 1.03 -9.04
C ASP A 26 -6.50 0.64 -8.74
N LEU A 27 -5.90 1.27 -7.74
CA LEU A 27 -4.55 0.91 -7.30
C LEU A 27 -4.50 -0.55 -6.86
N ILE A 28 -5.43 -0.95 -6.01
CA ILE A 28 -5.47 -2.32 -5.49
C ILE A 28 -5.70 -3.32 -6.62
N GLU A 29 -6.67 -3.07 -7.47
CA GLU A 29 -7.00 -3.96 -8.58
C GLU A 29 -5.80 -4.15 -9.51
N ASN A 30 -5.14 -3.09 -9.92
CA ASN A 30 -3.99 -3.17 -10.80
C ASN A 30 -2.77 -3.78 -10.11
N THR A 31 -2.58 -3.50 -8.82
CA THR A 31 -1.46 -4.06 -8.06
C THR A 31 -1.58 -5.58 -7.93
N LEU A 32 -2.80 -6.09 -7.71
CA LEU A 32 -3.02 -7.54 -7.62
C LEU A 32 -2.70 -8.27 -8.92
N CYS A 33 -2.65 -7.56 -10.04
CA CYS A 33 -2.26 -8.11 -11.34
C CYS A 33 -0.74 -8.08 -11.58
N GLU A 34 0.04 -7.43 -10.71
CA GLU A 34 1.49 -7.39 -10.84
C GLU A 34 2.09 -8.76 -10.54
N GLU A 35 2.99 -9.22 -11.42
CA GLU A 35 3.55 -10.57 -11.33
C GLU A 35 4.27 -10.84 -10.01
N GLY A 36 4.98 -9.86 -9.50
CA GLY A 36 5.74 -10.00 -8.25
C GLY A 36 4.94 -9.74 -6.98
N ASN A 37 3.65 -9.42 -7.08
CA ASN A 37 2.81 -9.19 -5.92
C ASN A 37 2.29 -10.51 -5.33
N ILE A 38 2.46 -10.69 -4.02
CA ILE A 38 1.93 -11.85 -3.30
C ILE A 38 0.62 -11.48 -2.61
N ASP A 39 0.55 -10.30 -1.99
CA ASP A 39 -0.64 -9.84 -1.29
C ASP A 39 -0.65 -8.31 -1.24
N TYR A 40 -1.82 -7.72 -1.29
CA TYR A 40 -1.99 -6.27 -1.27
C TYR A 40 -3.36 -5.92 -0.70
N GLN A 41 -3.39 -5.36 0.50
CA GLN A 41 -4.64 -5.05 1.21
C GLN A 41 -4.59 -3.64 1.78
N LEU A 42 -5.73 -2.97 1.78
CA LEU A 42 -5.91 -1.72 2.51
C LEU A 42 -6.79 -1.98 3.73
N LEU A 43 -6.29 -1.63 4.91
CA LEU A 43 -7.01 -1.81 6.17
C LEU A 43 -7.26 -0.46 6.84
N LYS A 44 -8.39 -0.38 7.51
CA LYS A 44 -8.81 0.81 8.23
C LYS A 44 -8.58 0.59 9.73
N SER A 45 -7.91 1.55 10.39
CA SER A 45 -7.75 1.49 11.83
C SER A 45 -9.09 1.73 12.53
N LEU A 46 -9.35 0.97 13.58
CA LEU A 46 -10.51 1.20 14.44
C LEU A 46 -10.19 2.20 15.56
N ASN A 47 -8.92 2.54 15.76
CA ASN A 47 -8.47 3.37 16.88
C ASN A 47 -8.24 4.82 16.49
N ASP A 48 -7.99 5.10 15.22
CA ASP A 48 -7.70 6.45 14.75
C ASP A 48 -8.14 6.62 13.28
N ASN A 49 -7.76 7.74 12.66
CA ASN A 49 -8.17 8.07 11.30
C ASN A 49 -7.20 7.54 10.23
N THR A 50 -6.37 6.56 10.56
CA THR A 50 -5.36 6.06 9.62
C THR A 50 -5.83 4.87 8.81
N LEU A 51 -5.18 4.70 7.65
CA LEU A 51 -5.33 3.53 6.79
C LEU A 51 -3.95 2.89 6.65
N THR A 52 -3.89 1.58 6.47
CA THR A 52 -2.61 0.89 6.28
C THR A 52 -2.70 -0.08 5.12
N PHE A 53 -1.82 0.10 4.13
CA PHE A 53 -1.58 -0.94 3.13
C PHE A 53 -0.67 -1.98 3.75
N ILE A 54 -1.09 -3.24 3.69
CA ILE A 54 -0.25 -4.39 4.03
C ILE A 54 0.05 -5.11 2.74
N GLU A 55 1.35 -5.23 2.41
CA GLU A 55 1.78 -5.71 1.10
C GLU A 55 2.85 -6.78 1.26
N LYS A 56 2.78 -7.79 0.40
CA LYS A 56 3.83 -8.81 0.30
C LYS A 56 4.32 -8.88 -1.14
N TRP A 57 5.64 -8.87 -1.31
CA TRP A 57 6.29 -8.87 -2.62
C TRP A 57 7.33 -9.99 -2.70
N GLN A 58 7.46 -10.59 -3.87
CA GLN A 58 8.42 -11.68 -4.08
C GLN A 58 9.87 -11.23 -3.92
N SER A 59 10.15 -9.95 -4.23
CA SER A 59 11.50 -9.40 -4.19
C SER A 59 11.46 -7.89 -4.05
N LEU A 60 12.63 -7.32 -3.72
CA LEU A 60 12.77 -5.87 -3.69
C LEU A 60 12.59 -5.26 -5.10
N ASP A 61 13.05 -5.95 -6.13
CA ASP A 61 12.86 -5.48 -7.51
C ASP A 61 11.39 -5.40 -7.88
N ALA A 62 10.57 -6.38 -7.47
CA ALA A 62 9.12 -6.35 -7.68
C ALA A 62 8.47 -5.13 -7.00
N LEU A 63 8.90 -4.80 -5.78
CA LEU A 63 8.43 -3.61 -5.10
C LEU A 63 8.82 -2.33 -5.84
N LYS A 64 10.07 -2.26 -6.34
CA LYS A 64 10.54 -1.10 -7.10
C LYS A 64 9.74 -0.93 -8.39
N GLU A 65 9.41 -2.00 -9.08
CA GLU A 65 8.56 -1.96 -10.27
C GLU A 65 7.16 -1.43 -9.94
N HIS A 66 6.60 -1.87 -8.81
CA HIS A 66 5.31 -1.38 -8.32
C HIS A 66 5.35 0.13 -8.12
N MET A 67 6.38 0.63 -7.44
CA MET A 67 6.50 2.06 -7.14
C MET A 67 6.70 2.90 -8.40
N ALA A 68 7.23 2.32 -9.46
CA ALA A 68 7.40 2.98 -10.77
C ALA A 68 6.18 2.82 -11.68
N SER A 69 5.18 2.03 -11.28
CA SER A 69 4.01 1.76 -12.12
C SER A 69 3.12 2.99 -12.29
N SER A 70 2.37 3.02 -13.40
CA SER A 70 1.43 4.10 -13.66
C SER A 70 0.32 4.18 -12.61
N HIS A 71 -0.19 3.03 -12.16
CA HIS A 71 -1.26 3.02 -11.14
C HIS A 71 -0.77 3.52 -9.78
N PHE A 72 0.48 3.25 -9.40
CA PHE A 72 1.03 3.79 -8.17
C PHE A 72 1.21 5.31 -8.27
N GLN A 73 1.78 5.79 -9.37
CA GLN A 73 1.99 7.21 -9.61
C GLN A 73 0.66 7.98 -9.66
N LEU A 74 -0.34 7.40 -10.30
CA LEU A 74 -1.66 8.00 -10.40
C LEU A 74 -2.32 8.13 -9.02
N PHE A 75 -2.25 7.08 -8.20
CA PHE A 75 -2.77 7.12 -6.84
C PHE A 75 -2.10 8.24 -6.04
N GLY A 76 -0.79 8.37 -6.14
CA GLY A 76 -0.05 9.43 -5.47
C GLY A 76 -0.53 10.81 -5.85
N SER A 77 -0.72 11.07 -7.15
CA SER A 77 -1.17 12.38 -7.62
C SER A 77 -2.64 12.64 -7.30
N GLU A 78 -3.52 11.64 -7.41
CA GLU A 78 -4.94 11.79 -7.10
C GLU A 78 -5.22 12.00 -5.61
N THR A 79 -4.38 11.46 -4.74
CA THR A 79 -4.57 11.58 -3.28
C THR A 79 -3.78 12.70 -2.63
N GLU A 80 -2.93 13.38 -3.37
CA GLU A 80 -2.02 14.41 -2.84
C GLU A 80 -2.75 15.44 -1.95
N ASP A 81 -3.91 15.90 -2.38
CA ASP A 81 -4.67 16.92 -1.64
C ASP A 81 -5.46 16.36 -0.45
N PHE A 82 -5.56 15.04 -0.33
CA PHE A 82 -6.39 14.37 0.69
C PHE A 82 -5.59 13.65 1.76
N VAL A 83 -4.26 13.60 1.62
CA VAL A 83 -3.37 12.88 2.54
C VAL A 83 -2.34 13.85 3.13
N GLU A 84 -2.17 13.79 4.44
CA GLU A 84 -1.16 14.60 5.13
C GLU A 84 0.24 14.02 4.92
N LYS A 85 0.38 12.71 5.10
CA LYS A 85 1.65 12.00 4.95
C LYS A 85 1.43 10.51 4.83
N MET A 86 2.47 9.80 4.45
CA MET A 86 2.51 8.35 4.41
C MET A 86 3.83 7.88 5.01
N ASP A 87 3.76 6.97 5.98
CA ASP A 87 4.94 6.33 6.58
C ASP A 87 5.07 4.92 6.01
N ILE A 88 6.18 4.64 5.34
CA ILE A 88 6.40 3.36 4.67
C ILE A 88 7.52 2.61 5.37
N GLN A 89 7.25 1.37 5.79
CA GLN A 89 8.25 0.44 6.29
C GLN A 89 8.42 -0.68 5.29
N VAL A 90 9.66 -0.94 4.90
CA VAL A 90 10.01 -2.04 4.00
C VAL A 90 10.83 -3.05 4.81
N ILE A 91 10.34 -4.27 4.90
CA ILE A 91 10.87 -5.28 5.80
C ILE A 91 11.19 -6.55 5.02
N GLY A 92 12.42 -7.06 5.18
CA GLY A 92 12.75 -8.41 4.72
C GLY A 92 12.15 -9.40 5.73
N ALA A 93 11.30 -10.32 5.26
CA ALA A 93 10.52 -11.18 6.13
C ALA A 93 10.68 -12.65 5.81
N GLU A 94 10.48 -13.49 6.83
CA GLU A 94 10.51 -14.94 6.71
C GLU A 94 9.34 -15.51 7.50
N GLU A 95 8.55 -16.37 6.88
CA GLU A 95 7.50 -17.07 7.60
C GLU A 95 8.07 -18.17 8.45
N LEU A 96 7.60 -18.28 9.68
CA LEU A 96 8.02 -19.29 10.63
C LEU A 96 6.87 -20.24 10.91
N ASN A 97 7.18 -21.51 11.09
CA ASN A 97 6.20 -22.52 11.50
C ASN A 97 6.20 -22.62 13.03
N LEU A 98 5.02 -22.61 13.61
CA LEU A 98 4.84 -22.75 15.05
C LEU A 98 4.45 -24.17 15.44
#